data_0bcb88bc775f447d766f96f47d7f4b1a
#
_entry.id   0bcb88bc775f447d766f96f47d7f4b1a
#
_cell.length_a   1.000
_cell.length_b   1.000
_cell.length_c   1.000
_cell.angle_alpha   90.00
_cell.angle_beta   90.00
_cell.angle_gamma   90.00
#
_symmetry.space_group_name_H-M   'P 1'
#
loop_
_entity.id
_entity.type
_entity.pdbx_description
1 polymer ?
#
loop_
_entity_poly.entity_id
_entity_poly.type
_entity_poly.pdbx_seq_one_letter_code
_entity_poly.pdbx_strand_id
1 'polypeptide(L)'
;MAALSVAPLRVFRRLVTGRTRTHCSSFRRSARSIWNSALLIALPPVSYLGYETLRRVSWVTAVLALDKAEEVVEQADYLYSCGETEKLYQLLLQYKDSDDAEFLWRLARASRDLALLPITTTAQKKKLLYEAFDYAKKALEKNEACFAAHKWYAICMSDTGEYDGIKVKIGNSFIIKEHLERAIELNPKDATSIHILGYWCFAFAELPWYQQKIAAVLFASPPTSTYEEALEFFLRAEKVDPNFYSMNLLMLGKTYMMLQDQEKAVLWLNKARDYPAITEEDKQVHKEALDLLKKLKG
;
A
#
# COMPACT_ATOMS: atom_id res chain seq x y z
N MET A 1 17.82 9.65 -25.75
CA MET A 1 16.93 10.17 -24.70
C MET A 1 16.49 8.99 -23.86
N ALA A 2 17.27 8.65 -22.84
CA ALA A 2 16.90 7.60 -21.92
C ALA A 2 15.83 8.16 -20.96
N ALA A 3 14.63 7.60 -21.06
CA ALA A 3 13.53 7.92 -20.19
C ALA A 3 13.96 7.73 -18.73
N LEU A 4 13.48 8.60 -17.85
CA LEU A 4 13.43 8.37 -16.40
C LEU A 4 12.58 7.10 -16.16
N SER A 5 13.15 5.94 -16.39
CA SER A 5 12.58 4.68 -15.97
C SER A 5 12.92 4.50 -14.48
N VAL A 6 12.21 5.23 -13.64
CA VAL A 6 11.91 4.66 -12.34
C VAL A 6 11.04 3.47 -12.71
N ALA A 7 11.57 2.27 -12.58
CA ALA A 7 10.84 1.06 -12.88
C ALA A 7 9.47 1.16 -12.21
N PRO A 8 8.37 0.90 -12.93
CA PRO A 8 7.08 0.92 -12.28
C PRO A 8 7.16 -0.01 -11.08
N LEU A 9 6.61 0.43 -9.94
CA LEU A 9 6.34 -0.43 -8.79
C LEU A 9 5.40 -1.53 -9.30
N ARG A 10 5.97 -2.46 -10.09
CA ARG A 10 5.23 -3.56 -10.69
C ARG A 10 4.98 -4.58 -9.60
N VAL A 11 3.73 -4.72 -9.28
CA VAL A 11 3.10 -5.93 -8.77
C VAL A 11 3.39 -6.28 -7.32
N PHE A 12 2.56 -5.77 -6.42
CA PHE A 12 2.29 -6.43 -5.16
C PHE A 12 1.20 -7.52 -5.37
N ARG A 13 1.59 -8.65 -5.91
CA ARG A 13 0.75 -9.84 -5.89
C ARG A 13 1.25 -10.78 -4.78
N ARG A 14 0.46 -10.95 -3.74
CA ARG A 14 0.68 -11.77 -2.55
C ARG A 14 1.67 -11.23 -1.52
N LEU A 15 1.18 -10.35 -0.71
CA LEU A 15 1.72 -10.13 0.63
C LEU A 15 0.57 -10.21 1.63
N VAL A 16 0.09 -11.38 1.95
CA VAL A 16 -0.46 -11.73 3.26
C VAL A 16 -0.69 -13.24 3.31
N THR A 17 0.29 -13.99 3.78
CA THR A 17 0.08 -15.18 4.57
C THR A 17 0.69 -14.97 5.96
N GLY A 18 0.49 -13.80 6.48
CA GLY A 18 0.77 -13.48 7.87
C GLY A 18 -0.54 -13.07 8.52
N ARG A 19 -1.04 -13.95 9.38
CA ARG A 19 -2.20 -13.76 10.23
C ARG A 19 -1.92 -12.67 11.27
N THR A 20 -1.92 -11.39 10.83
CA THR A 20 -1.94 -10.28 11.77
C THR A 20 -3.32 -9.66 11.70
N ARG A 21 -4.18 -10.07 12.65
CA ARG A 21 -5.35 -9.30 13.06
C ARG A 21 -4.87 -7.93 13.56
N THR A 22 -4.69 -7.01 12.65
CA THR A 22 -4.55 -5.60 13.03
C THR A 22 -5.89 -4.93 12.78
N HIS A 23 -6.80 -5.11 13.75
CA HIS A 23 -7.95 -4.23 13.89
C HIS A 23 -7.45 -2.79 13.99
N CYS A 24 -7.91 -1.96 13.10
CA CYS A 24 -7.86 -0.51 13.28
C CYS A 24 -8.80 -0.17 14.46
N SER A 25 -8.28 -0.29 15.70
CA SER A 25 -9.05 -0.21 16.94
C SER A 25 -9.42 1.21 17.38
N SER A 26 -9.30 2.21 16.47
CA SER A 26 -9.57 3.60 16.82
C SER A 26 -11.05 4.02 16.78
N PHE A 27 -11.96 3.17 16.34
CA PHE A 27 -13.37 3.55 16.18
C PHE A 27 -14.21 3.52 17.47
N ARG A 28 -13.66 3.08 18.61
CA ARG A 28 -14.42 3.02 19.87
C ARG A 28 -14.51 4.34 20.67
N ARG A 29 -13.90 5.44 20.26
CA ARG A 29 -13.89 6.68 21.06
C ARG A 29 -14.71 7.86 20.51
N SER A 30 -15.22 7.82 19.31
CA SER A 30 -15.94 8.97 18.74
C SER A 30 -17.46 8.98 19.01
N ALA A 31 -18.05 7.91 19.50
CA ALA A 31 -19.50 7.85 19.74
C ALA A 31 -19.94 8.41 21.13
N ARG A 32 -19.04 8.96 21.93
CA ARG A 32 -19.36 9.42 23.31
C ARG A 32 -19.46 10.93 23.51
N SER A 33 -19.31 11.75 22.48
CA SER A 33 -19.11 13.20 22.69
C SER A 33 -20.19 14.15 22.16
N ILE A 34 -21.36 13.72 21.75
CA ILE A 34 -22.37 14.66 21.21
C ILE A 34 -23.76 14.50 21.87
N TRP A 35 -23.87 14.27 23.17
CA TRP A 35 -25.16 14.36 23.84
C TRP A 35 -25.02 14.85 25.28
N ASN A 36 -24.58 16.08 25.42
CA ASN A 36 -24.81 16.84 26.67
C ASN A 36 -25.29 18.22 26.30
N SER A 37 -26.56 18.40 26.12
CA SER A 37 -27.27 19.64 26.40
C SER A 37 -28.74 19.34 26.53
N ALA A 38 -29.23 19.61 27.72
CA ALA A 38 -30.53 19.32 28.27
C ALA A 38 -31.68 20.03 27.54
N LEU A 39 -32.77 19.29 27.40
CA LEU A 39 -34.12 19.84 27.59
C LEU A 39 -34.97 18.73 28.18
N LEU A 40 -35.07 18.70 29.51
CA LEU A 40 -36.06 17.91 30.27
C LEU A 40 -37.45 18.51 30.03
N ILE A 41 -38.13 18.04 29.00
CA ILE A 41 -39.58 18.20 28.93
C ILE A 41 -40.17 16.84 29.33
N ALA A 42 -40.96 16.83 30.36
CA ALA A 42 -41.68 15.67 30.88
C ALA A 42 -42.59 15.10 29.82
N LEU A 43 -42.16 14.03 29.14
CA LEU A 43 -42.95 13.27 28.18
C LEU A 43 -43.60 12.07 28.90
N PRO A 44 -44.86 11.68 28.56
CA PRO A 44 -45.56 10.59 29.21
C PRO A 44 -44.86 9.23 29.01
N PRO A 45 -45.08 8.26 29.93
CA PRO A 45 -44.32 7.00 29.95
C PRO A 45 -44.40 6.14 28.67
N VAL A 46 -45.38 6.37 27.84
CA VAL A 46 -45.54 5.71 26.52
C VAL A 46 -44.46 6.16 25.52
N SER A 47 -43.96 7.39 25.66
CA SER A 47 -42.87 7.89 24.79
C SER A 47 -41.49 7.34 25.23
N TYR A 48 -41.28 7.03 26.49
CA TYR A 48 -40.06 6.42 26.99
C TYR A 48 -39.89 4.98 26.49
N LEU A 49 -40.97 4.18 26.50
CA LEU A 49 -40.97 2.83 25.94
C LEU A 49 -40.74 2.84 24.41
N GLY A 50 -41.34 3.80 23.72
CA GLY A 50 -41.11 4.00 22.27
C GLY A 50 -39.65 4.40 21.98
N TYR A 51 -39.08 5.30 22.78
CA TYR A 51 -37.68 5.69 22.66
C TYR A 51 -36.71 4.52 22.95
N GLU A 52 -36.92 3.76 24.00
CA GLU A 52 -36.09 2.59 24.34
C GLU A 52 -36.19 1.48 23.30
N THR A 53 -37.38 1.24 22.73
CA THR A 53 -37.52 0.27 21.63
C THR A 53 -36.82 0.72 20.35
N LEU A 54 -36.95 1.97 19.95
CA LEU A 54 -36.24 2.56 18.81
C LEU A 54 -34.70 2.52 19.04
N ARG A 55 -34.25 2.83 20.25
CA ARG A 55 -32.84 2.75 20.63
C ARG A 55 -32.32 1.31 20.52
N ARG A 56 -33.03 0.34 21.04
CA ARG A 56 -32.66 -1.08 20.97
C ARG A 56 -32.66 -1.60 19.53
N VAL A 57 -33.65 -1.26 18.73
CA VAL A 57 -33.69 -1.61 17.29
C VAL A 57 -32.53 -0.98 16.55
N SER A 58 -32.23 0.29 16.81
CA SER A 58 -31.07 0.97 16.20
C SER A 58 -29.74 0.33 16.60
N TRP A 59 -29.58 -0.12 17.85
CA TRP A 59 -28.39 -0.85 18.29
C TRP A 59 -28.27 -2.22 17.63
N VAL A 60 -29.36 -2.98 17.55
CA VAL A 60 -29.36 -4.31 16.92
C VAL A 60 -29.08 -4.19 15.42
N THR A 61 -29.66 -3.25 14.73
CA THR A 61 -29.39 -3.02 13.29
C THR A 61 -27.94 -2.55 13.05
N ALA A 62 -27.40 -1.73 13.94
CA ALA A 62 -26.00 -1.29 13.84
C ALA A 62 -25.02 -2.45 14.09
N VAL A 63 -25.31 -3.34 15.06
CA VAL A 63 -24.49 -4.53 15.33
C VAL A 63 -24.55 -5.51 14.14
N LEU A 64 -25.74 -5.79 13.60
CA LEU A 64 -25.88 -6.66 12.42
C LEU A 64 -25.20 -6.08 11.17
N ALA A 65 -25.22 -4.76 11.01
CA ALA A 65 -24.52 -4.10 9.91
C ALA A 65 -22.99 -4.17 10.08
N LEU A 66 -22.49 -4.06 11.31
CA LEU A 66 -21.08 -4.23 11.63
C LEU A 66 -20.61 -5.68 11.39
N ASP A 67 -21.36 -6.67 11.85
CA ASP A 67 -21.05 -8.08 11.62
C ASP A 67 -21.00 -8.40 10.12
N LYS A 68 -21.96 -7.87 9.34
CA LYS A 68 -21.99 -8.03 7.89
C LYS A 68 -20.79 -7.32 7.19
N ALA A 69 -20.39 -6.15 7.66
CA ALA A 69 -19.24 -5.43 7.10
C ALA A 69 -17.95 -6.19 7.37
N GLU A 70 -17.78 -6.74 8.58
CA GLU A 70 -16.62 -7.57 8.96
C GLU A 70 -16.54 -8.85 8.13
N GLU A 71 -17.67 -9.53 7.91
CA GLU A 71 -17.78 -10.72 7.06
C GLU A 71 -17.35 -10.43 5.60
N VAL A 72 -17.78 -9.29 5.04
CA VAL A 72 -17.39 -8.89 3.67
C VAL A 72 -15.90 -8.55 3.58
N VAL A 73 -15.34 -7.92 4.61
CA VAL A 73 -13.89 -7.63 4.67
C VAL A 73 -13.09 -8.94 4.75
N GLU A 74 -13.51 -9.90 5.55
CA GLU A 74 -12.88 -11.22 5.62
C GLU A 74 -12.97 -11.96 4.28
N GLN A 75 -14.13 -11.92 3.63
CA GLN A 75 -14.31 -12.49 2.29
C GLN A 75 -13.41 -11.81 1.25
N ALA A 76 -13.28 -10.49 1.31
CA ALA A 76 -12.39 -9.75 0.41
C ALA A 76 -10.91 -10.15 0.61
N ASP A 77 -10.46 -10.28 1.85
CA ASP A 77 -9.09 -10.71 2.15
C ASP A 77 -8.86 -12.19 1.78
N TYR A 78 -9.86 -13.04 1.88
CA TYR A 78 -9.81 -14.41 1.37
C TYR A 78 -9.67 -14.44 -0.17
N LEU A 79 -10.51 -13.72 -0.90
CA LEU A 79 -10.43 -13.64 -2.37
C LEU A 79 -9.08 -13.09 -2.83
N TYR A 80 -8.55 -12.11 -2.11
CA TYR A 80 -7.20 -11.59 -2.36
C TYR A 80 -6.13 -12.69 -2.20
N SER A 81 -6.18 -13.45 -1.12
CA SER A 81 -5.22 -14.52 -0.85
C SER A 81 -5.28 -15.64 -1.90
N CYS A 82 -6.46 -15.90 -2.45
CA CYS A 82 -6.69 -16.87 -3.52
C CYS A 82 -6.29 -16.34 -4.92
N GLY A 83 -5.97 -15.04 -5.07
CA GLY A 83 -5.65 -14.43 -6.35
C GLY A 83 -6.86 -14.22 -7.27
N GLU A 84 -8.08 -14.27 -6.70
CA GLU A 84 -9.36 -14.08 -7.41
C GLU A 84 -9.65 -12.58 -7.65
N THR A 85 -8.76 -11.91 -8.38
CA THR A 85 -8.72 -10.45 -8.54
C THR A 85 -10.03 -9.87 -9.06
N GLU A 86 -10.64 -10.50 -10.08
CA GLU A 86 -11.87 -10.00 -10.69
C GLU A 86 -13.07 -10.13 -9.73
N LYS A 87 -13.19 -11.28 -9.04
CA LYS A 87 -14.25 -11.48 -8.05
C LYS A 87 -14.10 -10.51 -6.87
N LEU A 88 -12.86 -10.30 -6.41
CA LEU A 88 -12.55 -9.33 -5.37
C LEU A 88 -12.98 -7.91 -5.77
N TYR A 89 -12.63 -7.49 -6.99
CA TYR A 89 -13.02 -6.17 -7.51
C TYR A 89 -14.54 -6.03 -7.57
N GLN A 90 -15.25 -7.01 -8.12
CA GLN A 90 -16.72 -6.99 -8.22
C GLN A 90 -17.41 -6.97 -6.84
N LEU A 91 -16.88 -7.71 -5.86
CA LEU A 91 -17.38 -7.67 -4.49
C LEU A 91 -17.23 -6.27 -3.89
N LEU A 92 -16.04 -5.69 -3.96
CA LEU A 92 -15.73 -4.40 -3.33
C LEU A 92 -16.35 -3.21 -4.07
N LEU A 93 -16.60 -3.33 -5.37
CA LEU A 93 -17.24 -2.29 -6.17
C LEU A 93 -18.65 -1.93 -5.65
N GLN A 94 -19.34 -2.86 -5.00
CA GLN A 94 -20.62 -2.62 -4.35
C GLN A 94 -20.51 -1.62 -3.18
N TYR A 95 -19.31 -1.43 -2.65
CA TYR A 95 -18.99 -0.57 -1.51
C TYR A 95 -18.20 0.69 -1.90
N LYS A 96 -18.17 1.06 -3.19
CA LYS A 96 -17.41 2.22 -3.71
C LYS A 96 -17.79 3.58 -3.10
N ASP A 97 -19.02 3.67 -2.58
CA ASP A 97 -19.57 4.86 -1.94
C ASP A 97 -19.67 4.69 -0.40
N SER A 98 -18.95 3.71 0.17
CA SER A 98 -18.91 3.46 1.61
C SER A 98 -18.19 4.59 2.34
N ASP A 99 -18.63 4.86 3.57
CA ASP A 99 -17.93 5.73 4.51
C ASP A 99 -16.84 5.02 5.30
N ASP A 100 -16.65 3.71 5.07
CA ASP A 100 -15.62 2.93 5.75
C ASP A 100 -14.36 2.83 4.87
N ALA A 101 -13.25 3.34 5.38
CA ALA A 101 -11.94 3.30 4.72
C ALA A 101 -11.47 1.85 4.42
N GLU A 102 -11.94 0.86 5.21
CA GLU A 102 -11.55 -0.55 5.05
C GLU A 102 -12.03 -1.14 3.72
N PHE A 103 -13.19 -0.74 3.22
CA PHE A 103 -13.64 -1.11 1.87
C PHE A 103 -12.89 -0.35 0.78
N LEU A 104 -12.71 0.95 0.98
CA LEU A 104 -12.19 1.84 -0.06
C LEU A 104 -10.72 1.57 -0.40
N TRP A 105 -9.86 1.37 0.61
CA TRP A 105 -8.47 1.04 0.31
C TRP A 105 -8.31 -0.37 -0.30
N ARG A 106 -9.17 -1.34 0.10
CA ARG A 106 -9.19 -2.66 -0.54
C ARG A 106 -9.66 -2.58 -1.98
N LEU A 107 -10.64 -1.71 -2.26
CA LEU A 107 -11.11 -1.45 -3.62
C LEU A 107 -10.03 -0.78 -4.46
N ALA A 108 -9.27 0.18 -3.91
CA ALA A 108 -8.11 0.76 -4.57
C ALA A 108 -7.09 -0.32 -4.95
N ARG A 109 -6.74 -1.21 -4.01
CA ARG A 109 -5.87 -2.38 -4.26
C ARG A 109 -6.42 -3.26 -5.37
N ALA A 110 -7.69 -3.65 -5.28
CA ALA A 110 -8.32 -4.55 -6.25
C ALA A 110 -8.38 -3.94 -7.65
N SER A 111 -8.70 -2.65 -7.77
CA SER A 111 -8.71 -1.91 -9.05
C SER A 111 -7.33 -1.89 -9.70
N ARG A 112 -6.29 -1.62 -8.89
CA ARG A 112 -4.90 -1.64 -9.33
C ARG A 112 -4.47 -3.04 -9.80
N ASP A 113 -4.76 -4.07 -9.01
CA ASP A 113 -4.40 -5.45 -9.36
C ASP A 113 -5.10 -5.91 -10.64
N LEU A 114 -6.37 -5.52 -10.83
CA LEU A 114 -7.10 -5.76 -12.07
C LEU A 114 -6.45 -5.04 -13.26
N ALA A 115 -6.00 -3.79 -13.07
CA ALA A 115 -5.28 -3.02 -14.08
C ALA A 115 -3.98 -3.70 -14.53
N LEU A 116 -3.34 -4.47 -13.66
CA LEU A 116 -2.07 -5.13 -13.93
C LEU A 116 -2.20 -6.56 -14.49
N LEU A 117 -3.42 -7.07 -14.65
CA LEU A 117 -3.62 -8.36 -15.29
C LEU A 117 -3.19 -8.32 -16.77
N PRO A 118 -2.55 -9.39 -17.29
CA PRO A 118 -2.10 -9.44 -18.68
C PRO A 118 -3.22 -9.26 -19.72
N ILE A 119 -4.46 -9.59 -19.35
CA ILE A 119 -5.63 -9.49 -20.23
C ILE A 119 -6.19 -8.06 -20.31
N THR A 120 -5.77 -7.16 -19.43
CA THR A 120 -6.28 -5.79 -19.36
C THR A 120 -5.64 -4.94 -20.46
N THR A 121 -6.47 -4.33 -21.32
CA THR A 121 -6.00 -3.43 -22.38
C THR A 121 -5.36 -2.16 -21.80
N THR A 122 -4.49 -1.50 -22.60
CA THR A 122 -3.81 -0.27 -22.16
C THR A 122 -4.78 0.84 -21.74
N ALA A 123 -5.90 0.99 -22.47
CA ALA A 123 -6.91 1.98 -22.14
C ALA A 123 -7.64 1.66 -20.82
N GLN A 124 -8.02 0.39 -20.63
CA GLN A 124 -8.63 -0.08 -19.39
C GLN A 124 -7.66 0.03 -18.21
N LYS A 125 -6.39 -0.33 -18.42
CA LYS A 125 -5.34 -0.21 -17.42
C LYS A 125 -5.24 1.22 -16.89
N LYS A 126 -5.11 2.20 -17.79
CA LYS A 126 -5.04 3.61 -17.39
C LYS A 126 -6.27 4.01 -16.59
N LYS A 127 -7.48 3.68 -17.06
CA LYS A 127 -8.73 4.00 -16.38
C LYS A 127 -8.77 3.42 -14.95
N LEU A 128 -8.48 2.12 -14.81
CA LEU A 128 -8.49 1.43 -13.51
C LEU A 128 -7.45 1.98 -12.54
N LEU A 129 -6.28 2.44 -13.01
CA LEU A 129 -5.27 3.05 -12.15
C LEU A 129 -5.72 4.40 -11.60
N TYR A 130 -6.39 5.23 -12.40
CA TYR A 130 -6.97 6.48 -11.89
C TYR A 130 -8.15 6.23 -10.95
N GLU A 131 -9.02 5.26 -11.25
CA GLU A 131 -10.08 4.83 -10.32
C GLU A 131 -9.49 4.35 -8.99
N ALA A 132 -8.41 3.55 -9.03
CA ALA A 132 -7.71 3.09 -7.83
C ALA A 132 -7.19 4.27 -6.99
N PHE A 133 -6.62 5.28 -7.64
CA PHE A 133 -6.16 6.47 -6.96
C PHE A 133 -7.30 7.26 -6.30
N ASP A 134 -8.44 7.41 -7.00
CA ASP A 134 -9.63 8.06 -6.46
C ASP A 134 -10.19 7.33 -5.23
N TYR A 135 -10.23 6.00 -5.25
CA TYR A 135 -10.65 5.20 -4.08
C TYR A 135 -9.67 5.32 -2.92
N ALA A 136 -8.36 5.32 -3.18
CA ALA A 136 -7.36 5.50 -2.13
C ALA A 136 -7.46 6.90 -1.48
N LYS A 137 -7.72 7.94 -2.29
CA LYS A 137 -7.97 9.30 -1.81
C LYS A 137 -9.21 9.36 -0.91
N LYS A 138 -10.33 8.78 -1.36
CA LYS A 138 -11.55 8.67 -0.55
C LYS A 138 -11.30 7.91 0.76
N ALA A 139 -10.50 6.84 0.74
CA ALA A 139 -10.16 6.10 1.95
C ALA A 139 -9.47 6.98 3.00
N LEU A 140 -8.53 7.84 2.58
CA LEU A 140 -7.88 8.81 3.47
C LEU A 140 -8.86 9.86 4.00
N GLU A 141 -9.75 10.38 3.15
CA GLU A 141 -10.80 11.34 3.56
C GLU A 141 -11.73 10.76 4.63
N LYS A 142 -11.98 9.43 4.60
CA LYS A 142 -12.82 8.76 5.59
C LYS A 142 -12.08 8.41 6.88
N ASN A 143 -10.80 8.05 6.81
CA ASN A 143 -10.01 7.71 7.98
C ASN A 143 -8.52 7.98 7.76
N GLU A 144 -8.07 9.15 8.19
CA GLU A 144 -6.66 9.57 8.13
C GLU A 144 -5.74 8.76 9.07
N ALA A 145 -6.29 8.03 10.03
CA ALA A 145 -5.52 7.14 10.91
C ALA A 145 -5.39 5.70 10.35
N CYS A 146 -5.87 5.43 9.13
CA CYS A 146 -5.76 4.13 8.49
C CYS A 146 -4.42 4.03 7.74
N PHE A 147 -3.46 3.24 8.26
CA PHE A 147 -2.15 3.06 7.63
C PHE A 147 -2.26 2.50 6.20
N ALA A 148 -3.22 1.59 5.98
CA ALA A 148 -3.43 0.98 4.66
C ALA A 148 -3.91 2.01 3.63
N ALA A 149 -4.73 3.00 4.03
CA ALA A 149 -5.16 4.09 3.17
C ALA A 149 -3.96 4.95 2.72
N HIS A 150 -3.05 5.30 3.64
CA HIS A 150 -1.80 6.00 3.31
C HIS A 150 -0.91 5.20 2.37
N LYS A 151 -0.70 3.91 2.66
CA LYS A 151 0.07 3.01 1.80
C LYS A 151 -0.48 2.95 0.37
N TRP A 152 -1.79 2.69 0.23
CA TRP A 152 -2.42 2.55 -1.09
C TRP A 152 -2.53 3.87 -1.82
N TYR A 153 -2.69 5.00 -1.11
CA TYR A 153 -2.60 6.32 -1.71
C TYR A 153 -1.24 6.56 -2.35
N ALA A 154 -0.15 6.28 -1.64
CA ALA A 154 1.21 6.43 -2.16
C ALA A 154 1.47 5.53 -3.38
N ILE A 155 1.03 4.25 -3.32
CA ILE A 155 1.18 3.29 -4.43
C ILE A 155 0.41 3.76 -5.66
N CYS A 156 -0.87 4.09 -5.52
CA CYS A 156 -1.71 4.51 -6.64
C CYS A 156 -1.27 5.85 -7.23
N MET A 157 -0.79 6.80 -6.41
CA MET A 157 -0.19 8.05 -6.88
C MET A 157 1.07 7.80 -7.71
N SER A 158 1.90 6.85 -7.33
CA SER A 158 3.07 6.46 -8.12
C SER A 158 2.67 5.89 -9.48
N ASP A 159 1.65 5.03 -9.52
CA ASP A 159 1.18 4.41 -10.76
C ASP A 159 0.56 5.44 -11.73
N THR A 160 -0.23 6.40 -11.25
CA THR A 160 -0.80 7.47 -12.09
C THR A 160 0.25 8.45 -12.57
N GLY A 161 1.26 8.73 -11.77
CA GLY A 161 2.38 9.61 -12.12
C GLY A 161 3.15 9.19 -13.38
N GLU A 162 3.08 7.91 -13.78
CA GLU A 162 3.67 7.42 -15.04
C GLU A 162 2.97 8.02 -16.28
N TYR A 163 1.72 8.46 -16.16
CA TYR A 163 0.93 9.04 -17.24
C TYR A 163 0.92 10.57 -17.24
N ASP A 164 1.27 11.20 -16.11
CA ASP A 164 1.11 12.65 -15.91
C ASP A 164 2.38 13.47 -16.27
N GLY A 165 3.45 12.77 -16.66
CA GLY A 165 4.70 13.36 -17.07
C GLY A 165 5.68 13.64 -15.94
N ILE A 166 6.94 13.95 -16.35
CA ILE A 166 8.10 13.96 -15.44
C ILE A 166 7.98 14.97 -14.29
N LYS A 167 7.43 16.15 -14.54
CA LYS A 167 7.30 17.20 -13.51
C LYS A 167 6.33 16.76 -12.42
N VAL A 168 5.19 16.20 -12.80
CA VAL A 168 4.19 15.67 -11.86
C VAL A 168 4.76 14.50 -11.09
N LYS A 169 5.44 13.58 -11.78
CA LYS A 169 6.08 12.40 -11.16
C LYS A 169 7.09 12.79 -10.08
N ILE A 170 7.95 13.79 -10.33
CA ILE A 170 8.89 14.27 -9.31
C ILE A 170 8.14 14.97 -8.17
N GLY A 171 7.13 15.81 -8.47
CA GLY A 171 6.31 16.44 -7.43
C GLY A 171 5.61 15.42 -6.54
N ASN A 172 5.01 14.39 -7.13
CA ASN A 172 4.35 13.31 -6.41
C ASN A 172 5.31 12.53 -5.50
N SER A 173 6.60 12.46 -5.81
CA SER A 173 7.57 11.70 -5.01
C SER A 173 7.71 12.19 -3.57
N PHE A 174 7.55 13.49 -3.33
CA PHE A 174 7.53 14.05 -1.96
C PHE A 174 6.29 13.59 -1.19
N ILE A 175 5.13 13.66 -1.84
CA ILE A 175 3.85 13.26 -1.25
C ILE A 175 3.85 11.74 -0.99
N ILE A 176 4.39 10.95 -1.92
CA ILE A 176 4.55 9.50 -1.77
C ILE A 176 5.39 9.18 -0.53
N LYS A 177 6.53 9.86 -0.35
CA LYS A 177 7.40 9.67 0.82
C LYS A 177 6.65 9.98 2.11
N GLU A 178 6.00 11.13 2.20
CA GLU A 178 5.24 11.56 3.37
C GLU A 178 4.16 10.54 3.76
N HIS A 179 3.39 10.06 2.80
CA HIS A 179 2.36 9.07 3.07
C HIS A 179 2.93 7.70 3.46
N LEU A 180 4.06 7.27 2.91
CA LEU A 180 4.73 6.04 3.33
C LEU A 180 5.29 6.15 4.75
N GLU A 181 5.92 7.28 5.09
CA GLU A 181 6.38 7.56 6.45
C GLU A 181 5.20 7.54 7.44
N ARG A 182 4.09 8.17 7.07
CA ARG A 182 2.87 8.15 7.90
C ARG A 182 2.28 6.74 8.04
N ALA A 183 2.27 5.94 6.99
CA ALA A 183 1.84 4.54 7.06
C ALA A 183 2.72 3.72 8.04
N ILE A 184 4.03 3.94 8.02
CA ILE A 184 4.99 3.27 8.91
C ILE A 184 4.85 3.75 10.36
N GLU A 185 4.56 5.03 10.59
CA GLU A 185 4.25 5.55 11.94
C GLU A 185 2.99 4.92 12.53
N LEU A 186 1.93 4.81 11.72
CA LEU A 186 0.65 4.22 12.13
C LEU A 186 0.74 2.71 12.33
N ASN A 187 1.56 2.02 11.51
CA ASN A 187 1.82 0.59 11.64
C ASN A 187 3.31 0.25 11.40
N PRO A 188 4.16 0.33 12.43
CA PRO A 188 5.60 0.02 12.32
C PRO A 188 5.91 -1.43 11.95
N LYS A 189 4.90 -2.31 11.93
CA LYS A 189 5.02 -3.73 11.56
C LYS A 189 4.58 -4.04 10.12
N ASP A 190 4.23 -3.04 9.33
CA ASP A 190 3.93 -3.24 7.92
C ASP A 190 5.23 -3.28 7.08
N ALA A 191 5.81 -4.46 6.95
CA ALA A 191 7.04 -4.68 6.18
C ALA A 191 6.93 -4.15 4.75
N THR A 192 5.73 -4.17 4.16
CA THR A 192 5.47 -3.66 2.81
C THR A 192 5.72 -2.16 2.69
N SER A 193 5.13 -1.34 3.57
CA SER A 193 5.35 0.12 3.54
C SER A 193 6.82 0.46 3.76
N ILE A 194 7.50 -0.26 4.67
CA ILE A 194 8.93 -0.09 4.93
C ILE A 194 9.74 -0.42 3.68
N HIS A 195 9.45 -1.55 3.01
CA HIS A 195 10.12 -1.94 1.77
C HIS A 195 9.92 -0.89 0.66
N ILE A 196 8.69 -0.39 0.48
CA ILE A 196 8.40 0.61 -0.57
C ILE A 196 9.17 1.90 -0.33
N LEU A 197 9.31 2.33 0.93
CA LEU A 197 10.12 3.51 1.27
C LEU A 197 11.61 3.25 1.01
N GLY A 198 12.12 2.05 1.30
CA GLY A 198 13.46 1.63 0.91
C GLY A 198 13.68 1.66 -0.60
N TYR A 199 12.70 1.18 -1.37
CA TYR A 199 12.74 1.26 -2.83
C TYR A 199 12.72 2.71 -3.35
N TRP A 200 11.94 3.60 -2.73
CA TRP A 200 11.97 5.03 -2.99
C TRP A 200 13.38 5.60 -2.76
N CYS A 201 14.01 5.30 -1.63
CA CYS A 201 15.37 5.73 -1.33
C CYS A 201 16.38 5.23 -2.37
N PHE A 202 16.31 3.94 -2.71
CA PHE A 202 17.19 3.34 -3.71
C PHE A 202 17.04 4.01 -5.08
N ALA A 203 15.81 4.24 -5.53
CA ALA A 203 15.53 4.86 -6.82
C ALA A 203 16.09 6.30 -6.91
N PHE A 204 16.03 7.06 -5.81
CA PHE A 204 16.61 8.42 -5.76
C PHE A 204 18.13 8.41 -5.61
N ALA A 205 18.72 7.43 -4.93
CA ALA A 205 20.16 7.24 -4.88
C ALA A 205 20.75 6.85 -6.25
N GLU A 206 19.99 6.09 -7.06
CA GLU A 206 20.40 5.64 -8.41
C GLU A 206 20.22 6.72 -9.50
N LEU A 207 19.56 7.86 -9.17
CA LEU A 207 19.31 8.91 -10.16
C LEU A 207 20.61 9.44 -10.77
N PRO A 208 20.79 9.41 -12.10
CA PRO A 208 21.95 9.99 -12.76
C PRO A 208 22.08 11.49 -12.46
N TRP A 209 23.31 11.98 -12.34
CA TRP A 209 23.61 13.37 -11.98
C TRP A 209 22.90 14.40 -12.86
N TYR A 210 22.70 14.12 -14.16
CA TYR A 210 21.99 15.03 -15.09
C TYR A 210 20.48 15.10 -14.78
N GLN A 211 19.87 14.01 -14.29
CA GLN A 211 18.48 14.00 -13.85
C GLN A 211 18.31 14.75 -12.53
N GLN A 212 19.28 14.62 -11.62
CA GLN A 212 19.31 15.41 -10.39
C GLN A 212 19.39 16.92 -10.71
N LYS A 213 20.20 17.34 -11.72
CA LYS A 213 20.24 18.73 -12.18
C LYS A 213 18.92 19.19 -12.76
N ILE A 214 18.25 18.37 -13.57
CA ILE A 214 16.91 18.69 -14.10
C ILE A 214 15.91 18.85 -12.95
N ALA A 215 15.92 17.95 -11.99
CA ALA A 215 15.07 18.04 -10.81
C ALA A 215 15.36 19.32 -10.00
N ALA A 216 16.64 19.71 -9.83
CA ALA A 216 17.04 20.95 -9.15
C ALA A 216 16.59 22.22 -9.87
N VAL A 217 16.46 22.20 -11.20
CA VAL A 217 15.91 23.31 -11.98
C VAL A 217 14.38 23.41 -11.84
N LEU A 218 13.70 22.27 -11.74
CA LEU A 218 12.24 22.20 -11.62
C LEU A 218 11.74 22.45 -10.20
N PHE A 219 12.56 22.08 -9.21
CA PHE A 219 12.22 22.12 -7.78
C PHE A 219 13.41 22.73 -7.01
N ALA A 220 13.14 23.65 -6.12
CA ALA A 220 14.16 24.31 -5.31
C ALA A 220 14.98 23.33 -4.45
N SER A 221 14.36 22.24 -4.03
CA SER A 221 14.98 21.14 -3.28
C SER A 221 14.49 19.81 -3.87
N PRO A 222 15.20 19.22 -4.82
CA PRO A 222 14.81 17.92 -5.39
C PRO A 222 14.90 16.84 -4.32
N PRO A 223 14.07 15.78 -4.40
CA PRO A 223 14.18 14.65 -3.48
C PRO A 223 15.52 13.95 -3.68
N THR A 224 16.20 13.68 -2.58
CA THR A 224 17.49 12.98 -2.55
C THR A 224 17.44 11.86 -1.53
N SER A 225 18.22 10.82 -1.75
CA SER A 225 18.45 9.74 -0.79
C SER A 225 19.78 9.05 -1.08
N THR A 226 20.16 8.09 -0.22
CA THR A 226 21.39 7.33 -0.35
C THR A 226 21.12 5.82 -0.35
N TYR A 227 22.11 5.05 -0.77
CA TYR A 227 22.01 3.59 -0.71
C TYR A 227 22.03 3.07 0.73
N GLU A 228 22.67 3.79 1.66
CA GLU A 228 22.69 3.48 3.08
C GLU A 228 21.28 3.62 3.69
N GLU A 229 20.56 4.71 3.37
CA GLU A 229 19.16 4.89 3.79
C GLU A 229 18.27 3.79 3.21
N ALA A 230 18.44 3.45 1.94
CA ALA A 230 17.69 2.36 1.30
C ALA A 230 17.97 1.01 2.01
N LEU A 231 19.24 0.74 2.34
CA LEU A 231 19.64 -0.47 3.04
C LEU A 231 18.99 -0.59 4.41
N GLU A 232 18.93 0.51 5.17
CA GLU A 232 18.31 0.54 6.48
C GLU A 232 16.82 0.13 6.40
N PHE A 233 16.09 0.67 5.45
CA PHE A 233 14.68 0.31 5.26
C PHE A 233 14.51 -1.13 4.81
N PHE A 234 15.29 -1.64 3.86
CA PHE A 234 15.18 -3.03 3.42
C PHE A 234 15.53 -4.02 4.54
N LEU A 235 16.57 -3.75 5.34
CA LEU A 235 16.92 -4.56 6.51
C LEU A 235 15.83 -4.49 7.59
N ARG A 236 15.24 -3.31 7.81
CA ARG A 236 14.13 -3.15 8.74
C ARG A 236 12.91 -3.94 8.29
N ALA A 237 12.57 -3.93 7.00
CA ALA A 237 11.48 -4.73 6.45
C ALA A 237 11.71 -6.22 6.65
N GLU A 238 12.91 -6.72 6.37
CA GLU A 238 13.32 -8.11 6.58
C GLU A 238 13.32 -8.52 8.07
N LYS A 239 13.65 -7.59 8.96
CA LYS A 239 13.59 -7.82 10.41
C LYS A 239 12.17 -7.91 10.94
N VAL A 240 11.26 -7.10 10.38
CA VAL A 240 9.85 -7.07 10.78
C VAL A 240 9.13 -8.33 10.34
N ASP A 241 9.35 -8.78 9.12
CA ASP A 241 8.75 -9.98 8.55
C ASP A 241 9.80 -10.71 7.67
N PRO A 242 10.53 -11.68 8.25
CA PRO A 242 11.61 -12.38 7.55
C PRO A 242 11.12 -13.18 6.34
N ASN A 243 11.77 -13.01 5.20
CA ASN A 243 11.44 -13.67 3.93
C ASN A 243 10.01 -13.39 3.43
N PHE A 244 9.43 -12.25 3.77
CA PHE A 244 8.07 -11.91 3.35
C PHE A 244 7.96 -11.66 1.85
N TYR A 245 9.05 -11.23 1.20
CA TYR A 245 8.98 -10.77 -0.18
C TYR A 245 10.32 -10.97 -0.93
N SER A 246 10.25 -11.69 -2.04
CA SER A 246 11.42 -12.01 -2.89
C SER A 246 12.13 -10.74 -3.38
N MET A 247 11.39 -9.71 -3.75
CA MET A 247 11.94 -8.43 -4.20
C MET A 247 12.73 -7.72 -3.10
N ASN A 248 12.32 -7.84 -1.80
CA ASN A 248 13.09 -7.25 -0.71
C ASN A 248 14.49 -7.88 -0.60
N LEU A 249 14.58 -9.19 -0.78
CA LEU A 249 15.86 -9.92 -0.77
C LEU A 249 16.73 -9.51 -1.97
N LEU A 250 16.13 -9.35 -3.15
CA LEU A 250 16.83 -8.88 -4.34
C LEU A 250 17.36 -7.46 -4.14
N MET A 251 16.54 -6.56 -3.61
CA MET A 251 16.93 -5.16 -3.36
C MET A 251 18.03 -5.04 -2.30
N LEU A 252 18.02 -5.89 -1.26
CA LEU A 252 19.15 -6.01 -0.32
C LEU A 252 20.42 -6.38 -1.06
N GLY A 253 20.40 -7.38 -1.92
CA GLY A 253 21.56 -7.78 -2.72
C GLY A 253 22.05 -6.67 -3.62
N LYS A 254 21.17 -6.00 -4.36
CA LYS A 254 21.50 -4.86 -5.23
C LYS A 254 22.09 -3.69 -4.44
N THR A 255 21.51 -3.37 -3.29
CA THR A 255 21.97 -2.26 -2.46
C THR A 255 23.38 -2.54 -1.92
N TYR A 256 23.69 -3.76 -1.47
CA TYR A 256 25.03 -4.12 -1.07
C TYR A 256 26.03 -4.10 -2.24
N MET A 257 25.61 -4.44 -3.47
CA MET A 257 26.45 -4.24 -4.66
C MET A 257 26.81 -2.77 -4.88
N MET A 258 25.83 -1.87 -4.75
CA MET A 258 26.09 -0.42 -4.89
C MET A 258 26.99 0.14 -3.79
N LEU A 259 26.93 -0.44 -2.59
CA LEU A 259 27.79 -0.13 -1.46
C LEU A 259 29.14 -0.88 -1.49
N GLN A 260 29.42 -1.64 -2.55
CA GLN A 260 30.65 -2.41 -2.76
C GLN A 260 30.92 -3.49 -1.70
N ASP A 261 29.93 -3.92 -0.93
CA ASP A 261 29.99 -5.05 -0.01
C ASP A 261 29.59 -6.34 -0.76
N GLN A 262 30.57 -6.89 -1.47
CA GLN A 262 30.36 -8.05 -2.35
C GLN A 262 29.95 -9.31 -1.56
N GLU A 263 30.46 -9.50 -0.36
CA GLU A 263 30.15 -10.66 0.47
C GLU A 263 28.65 -10.68 0.84
N LYS A 264 28.14 -9.56 1.36
CA LYS A 264 26.72 -9.44 1.70
C LYS A 264 25.84 -9.41 0.47
N ALA A 265 26.29 -8.80 -0.63
CA ALA A 265 25.55 -8.85 -1.90
C ALA A 265 25.31 -10.29 -2.34
N VAL A 266 26.35 -11.13 -2.36
CA VAL A 266 26.23 -12.55 -2.72
C VAL A 266 25.30 -13.30 -1.76
N LEU A 267 25.38 -13.02 -0.45
CA LEU A 267 24.51 -13.63 0.55
C LEU A 267 23.02 -13.37 0.24
N TRP A 268 22.65 -12.11 0.04
CA TRP A 268 21.25 -11.73 -0.19
C TRP A 268 20.75 -12.12 -1.58
N LEU A 269 21.59 -12.05 -2.62
CA LEU A 269 21.24 -12.54 -3.95
C LEU A 269 21.01 -14.05 -3.99
N ASN A 270 21.75 -14.84 -3.19
CA ASN A 270 21.47 -16.27 -3.06
C ASN A 270 20.11 -16.51 -2.41
N LYS A 271 19.76 -15.76 -1.34
CA LYS A 271 18.44 -15.85 -0.71
C LYS A 271 17.32 -15.49 -1.70
N ALA A 272 17.51 -14.43 -2.52
CA ALA A 272 16.54 -14.04 -3.54
C ALA A 272 16.39 -15.12 -4.63
N ARG A 273 17.49 -15.75 -5.06
CA ARG A 273 17.48 -16.88 -6.00
C ARG A 273 16.73 -18.08 -5.44
N ASP A 274 16.97 -18.41 -4.18
CA ASP A 274 16.42 -19.61 -3.53
C ASP A 274 14.99 -19.41 -2.99
N TYR A 275 14.44 -18.20 -3.13
CA TYR A 275 13.06 -17.90 -2.76
C TYR A 275 12.07 -18.69 -3.65
N PRO A 276 10.97 -19.25 -3.10
CA PRO A 276 9.98 -19.99 -3.88
C PRO A 276 9.39 -19.15 -5.01
N ALA A 277 9.66 -19.50 -6.25
CA ALA A 277 9.21 -18.77 -7.45
C ALA A 277 7.77 -19.14 -7.82
N ILE A 278 6.80 -18.65 -7.02
CA ILE A 278 5.37 -18.96 -7.18
C ILE A 278 4.72 -17.99 -8.19
N THR A 279 5.03 -16.72 -8.10
CA THR A 279 4.47 -15.66 -8.96
C THR A 279 5.39 -15.37 -10.14
N GLU A 280 4.88 -14.69 -11.17
CA GLU A 280 5.72 -14.23 -12.30
C GLU A 280 6.79 -13.24 -11.83
N GLU A 281 6.50 -12.45 -10.79
CA GLU A 281 7.47 -11.55 -10.17
C GLU A 281 8.59 -12.34 -9.48
N ASP A 282 8.26 -13.38 -8.72
CA ASP A 282 9.28 -14.23 -8.09
C ASP A 282 10.20 -14.90 -9.13
N LYS A 283 9.64 -15.32 -10.27
CA LYS A 283 10.42 -15.87 -11.38
C LYS A 283 11.36 -14.83 -11.97
N GLN A 284 10.92 -13.58 -12.10
CA GLN A 284 11.76 -12.47 -12.56
C GLN A 284 12.87 -12.18 -11.56
N VAL A 285 12.55 -12.12 -10.26
CA VAL A 285 13.52 -11.95 -9.17
C VAL A 285 14.56 -13.06 -9.20
N HIS A 286 14.14 -14.33 -9.32
CA HIS A 286 15.04 -15.48 -9.43
C HIS A 286 16.02 -15.33 -10.60
N LYS A 287 15.52 -14.97 -11.79
CA LYS A 287 16.34 -14.74 -12.97
C LYS A 287 17.33 -13.60 -12.78
N GLU A 288 16.87 -12.45 -12.28
CA GLU A 288 17.72 -11.28 -12.05
C GLU A 288 18.80 -11.58 -11.01
N ALA A 289 18.45 -12.26 -9.93
CA ALA A 289 19.42 -12.69 -8.90
C ALA A 289 20.51 -13.61 -9.49
N LEU A 290 20.14 -14.57 -10.35
CA LEU A 290 21.10 -15.41 -11.04
C LEU A 290 22.03 -14.62 -11.95
N ASP A 291 21.51 -13.65 -12.69
CA ASP A 291 22.32 -12.84 -13.63
C ASP A 291 23.29 -11.91 -12.86
N LEU A 292 22.85 -11.36 -11.72
CA LEU A 292 23.71 -10.56 -10.84
C LEU A 292 24.81 -11.41 -10.18
N LEU A 293 24.47 -12.61 -9.70
CA LEU A 293 25.47 -13.54 -9.12
C LEU A 293 26.54 -13.97 -10.13
N LYS A 294 26.19 -14.14 -11.42
CA LYS A 294 27.17 -14.41 -12.49
C LYS A 294 28.13 -13.23 -12.66
N LYS A 295 27.61 -11.99 -12.67
CA LYS A 295 28.43 -10.77 -12.79
C LYS A 295 29.41 -10.58 -11.64
N LEU A 296 29.07 -11.03 -10.43
CA LEU A 296 29.93 -10.90 -9.25
C LEU A 296 31.04 -11.97 -9.20
N LYS A 297 30.92 -13.06 -9.99
CA LYS A 297 31.91 -14.17 -10.05
C LYS A 297 32.94 -14.02 -11.17
N GLY A 298 32.66 -13.18 -12.17
CA GLY A 298 33.55 -12.89 -13.29
C GLY A 298 34.34 -11.66 -13.08
#